data_e85c35697285c6bf7d301c1e166486c0
#
_entry.id   e85c35697285c6bf7d301c1e166486c0
#
_cell.length_a   1.000
_cell.length_b   1.000
_cell.length_c   1.000
_cell.angle_alpha   90.00
_cell.angle_beta   90.00
_cell.angle_gamma   90.00
#
_symmetry.space_group_name_H-M   'P 1'
#
loop_
_entity.id
_entity.type
_entity.pdbx_description
1 polymer ?
#
loop_
_entity_poly.entity_id
_entity_poly.type
_entity_poly.pdbx_seq_one_letter_code
_entity_poly.pdbx_strand_id
1 'polypeptide(L)'
;MSENKINIGLIGVGHLGKIHIKCIRQSPLCRLVGVWDTDKSAEHLVAKDEGLPVFNTIDDLLSIADAVFIVSPTSTHFDWAQFCLSKGKHVFIEKPVTAILSEAQALTKYTENKNLKIQVGHVERFNPAYQSVKNLFHNPMFIEGHRLAEFKPRGTDVSVVMDLMIHDIDLVLSIVGRPVSDIRASGVAVISATPDICNARLEFEGGAIANLTASRISLKQMRKIRVFQADQYIAMDLLKKESQIVSISNEAPFDHPFSWPVDTGAGTKHISLDMKSVEASNAILDEINAFAASILEDAPIQVGLIDGLNALQVAEDILHIINK
;
A
#
# COMPACT_ATOMS: atom_id res chain seq x y z
N MET A 1 13.34 -28.71 14.04
CA MET A 1 12.49 -28.68 12.82
C MET A 1 13.09 -27.64 11.89
N SER A 2 13.52 -27.99 10.68
CA SER A 2 13.97 -26.99 9.70
C SER A 2 12.73 -26.16 9.33
N GLU A 3 12.69 -24.93 9.83
CA GLU A 3 11.64 -23.99 9.43
C GLU A 3 11.72 -23.84 7.91
N ASN A 4 10.61 -24.15 7.25
CA ASN A 4 10.49 -24.05 5.78
C ASN A 4 10.44 -22.56 5.45
N LYS A 5 11.58 -21.98 5.07
CA LYS A 5 11.70 -20.55 4.74
C LYS A 5 11.71 -20.37 3.24
N ILE A 6 11.05 -19.31 2.77
CA ILE A 6 11.10 -18.91 1.36
C ILE A 6 12.44 -18.23 1.07
N ASN A 7 13.13 -18.70 0.05
CA ASN A 7 14.36 -18.08 -0.45
C ASN A 7 14.00 -16.87 -1.31
N ILE A 8 14.42 -15.68 -0.86
CA ILE A 8 14.11 -14.40 -1.49
C ILE A 8 15.32 -13.87 -2.24
N GLY A 9 15.16 -13.62 -3.54
CA GLY A 9 16.01 -12.76 -4.33
C GLY A 9 15.48 -11.33 -4.33
N LEU A 10 16.32 -10.30 -4.29
CA LEU A 10 15.91 -8.91 -4.32
C LEU A 10 16.55 -8.17 -5.49
N ILE A 11 15.72 -7.51 -6.29
CA ILE A 11 16.13 -6.67 -7.43
C ILE A 11 15.95 -5.19 -7.05
N GLY A 12 17.06 -4.44 -7.08
CA GLY A 12 17.10 -3.02 -6.70
C GLY A 12 17.64 -2.81 -5.28
N VAL A 13 18.91 -2.42 -5.14
CA VAL A 13 19.58 -2.19 -3.83
C VAL A 13 19.64 -0.72 -3.43
N GLY A 14 18.75 0.10 -3.99
CA GLY A 14 18.60 1.50 -3.63
C GLY A 14 18.12 1.70 -2.18
N HIS A 15 17.65 2.91 -1.86
CA HIS A 15 17.24 3.25 -0.50
C HIS A 15 16.14 2.31 0.04
N LEU A 16 15.09 2.07 -0.76
CA LEU A 16 13.97 1.19 -0.35
C LEU A 16 14.40 -0.28 -0.32
N GLY A 17 15.25 -0.71 -1.27
CA GLY A 17 15.82 -2.07 -1.27
C GLY A 17 16.56 -2.40 0.02
N LYS A 18 17.36 -1.46 0.56
CA LYS A 18 18.04 -1.63 1.84
C LYS A 18 17.07 -1.74 3.02
N ILE A 19 15.90 -1.11 2.95
CA ILE A 19 14.85 -1.26 3.97
C ILE A 19 14.24 -2.66 3.88
N HIS A 20 13.91 -3.12 2.66
CA HIS A 20 13.40 -4.47 2.44
C HIS A 20 14.38 -5.54 2.90
N ILE A 21 15.68 -5.40 2.60
CA ILE A 21 16.73 -6.31 3.07
C ILE A 21 16.67 -6.48 4.60
N LYS A 22 16.61 -5.36 5.35
CA LYS A 22 16.52 -5.38 6.81
C LYS A 22 15.26 -6.10 7.30
N CYS A 23 14.11 -5.86 6.66
CA CYS A 23 12.85 -6.50 7.03
C CYS A 23 12.83 -7.99 6.65
N ILE A 24 13.36 -8.38 5.48
CA ILE A 24 13.49 -9.79 5.08
C ILE A 24 14.36 -10.56 6.09
N ARG A 25 15.46 -9.95 6.56
CA ARG A 25 16.34 -10.54 7.60
C ARG A 25 15.62 -10.75 8.94
N GLN A 26 14.65 -9.90 9.26
CA GLN A 26 13.85 -10.01 10.50
C GLN A 26 12.71 -11.03 10.39
N SER A 27 12.30 -11.37 9.15
CA SER A 27 11.21 -12.32 8.92
C SER A 27 11.60 -13.74 9.36
N PRO A 28 10.77 -14.41 10.17
CA PRO A 28 10.95 -15.81 10.49
C PRO A 28 10.67 -16.73 9.30
N LEU A 29 9.91 -16.25 8.29
CA LEU A 29 9.44 -17.02 7.13
C LEU A 29 10.32 -16.87 5.89
N CYS A 30 11.25 -15.92 5.88
CA CYS A 30 12.06 -15.60 4.71
C CYS A 30 13.55 -15.86 4.95
N ARG A 31 14.26 -16.13 3.86
CA ARG A 31 15.72 -16.14 3.78
C ARG A 31 16.16 -15.31 2.58
N LEU A 32 16.88 -14.22 2.80
CA LEU A 32 17.52 -13.49 1.71
C LEU A 32 18.68 -14.32 1.17
N VAL A 33 18.61 -14.73 -0.12
CA VAL A 33 19.62 -15.57 -0.77
C VAL A 33 20.50 -14.80 -1.73
N GLY A 34 20.10 -13.61 -2.17
CA GLY A 34 20.88 -12.77 -3.04
C GLY A 34 20.22 -11.45 -3.40
N VAL A 35 21.01 -10.57 -3.96
CA VAL A 35 20.58 -9.28 -4.49
C VAL A 35 21.04 -9.10 -5.93
N TRP A 36 20.35 -8.25 -6.69
CA TRP A 36 20.67 -7.91 -8.06
C TRP A 36 20.41 -6.43 -8.31
N ASP A 37 21.35 -5.76 -8.98
CA ASP A 37 21.18 -4.38 -9.43
C ASP A 37 21.90 -4.17 -10.77
N THR A 38 21.46 -3.20 -11.55
CA THR A 38 22.16 -2.75 -12.77
C THR A 38 23.43 -1.97 -12.42
N ASP A 39 23.45 -1.25 -11.28
CA ASP A 39 24.67 -0.70 -10.70
C ASP A 39 25.44 -1.80 -9.96
N LYS A 40 26.40 -2.41 -10.67
CA LYS A 40 27.20 -3.51 -10.12
C LYS A 40 28.06 -3.09 -8.92
N SER A 41 28.44 -1.83 -8.81
CA SER A 41 29.19 -1.33 -7.66
C SER A 41 28.33 -1.31 -6.41
N ALA A 42 27.07 -0.83 -6.53
CA ALA A 42 26.11 -0.84 -5.44
C ALA A 42 25.70 -2.27 -5.05
N GLU A 43 25.47 -3.15 -6.02
CA GLU A 43 25.18 -4.57 -5.79
C GLU A 43 26.31 -5.27 -5.01
N HIS A 44 27.56 -5.15 -5.47
CA HIS A 44 28.72 -5.77 -4.83
C HIS A 44 28.91 -5.26 -3.39
N LEU A 45 28.71 -3.96 -3.16
CA LEU A 45 28.81 -3.37 -1.81
C LEU A 45 27.76 -3.99 -0.88
N VAL A 46 26.49 -4.02 -1.33
CA VAL A 46 25.39 -4.58 -0.52
C VAL A 46 25.57 -6.08 -0.32
N ALA A 47 25.95 -6.82 -1.37
CA ALA A 47 26.20 -8.26 -1.24
C ALA A 47 27.30 -8.56 -0.21
N LYS A 48 28.39 -7.78 -0.21
CA LYS A 48 29.47 -7.89 0.78
C LYS A 48 29.00 -7.57 2.20
N ASP A 49 28.28 -6.47 2.38
CA ASP A 49 27.80 -6.01 3.69
C ASP A 49 26.79 -7.02 4.29
N GLU A 50 25.99 -7.67 3.45
CA GLU A 50 24.99 -8.65 3.85
C GLU A 50 25.50 -10.10 3.87
N GLY A 51 26.77 -10.34 3.48
CA GLY A 51 27.37 -11.68 3.41
C GLY A 51 26.69 -12.59 2.38
N LEU A 52 26.26 -11.99 1.25
CA LEU A 52 25.58 -12.70 0.15
C LEU A 52 26.54 -13.00 -0.99
N PRO A 53 26.25 -14.05 -1.81
CA PRO A 53 27.00 -14.31 -3.03
C PRO A 53 26.75 -13.21 -4.07
N VAL A 54 27.75 -12.96 -4.90
CA VAL A 54 27.63 -12.12 -6.09
C VAL A 54 27.34 -13.04 -7.28
N PHE A 55 26.38 -12.64 -8.12
CA PHE A 55 25.94 -13.42 -9.27
C PHE A 55 26.43 -12.81 -10.58
N ASN A 56 26.84 -13.65 -11.52
CA ASN A 56 27.23 -13.19 -12.85
C ASN A 56 26.00 -12.86 -13.71
N THR A 57 24.93 -13.62 -13.53
CA THR A 57 23.67 -13.43 -14.25
C THR A 57 22.49 -13.41 -13.29
N ILE A 58 21.40 -12.78 -13.71
CA ILE A 58 20.14 -12.84 -12.96
C ILE A 58 19.58 -14.26 -12.88
N ASP A 59 19.80 -15.09 -13.91
CA ASP A 59 19.37 -16.48 -13.91
C ASP A 59 20.05 -17.30 -12.80
N ASP A 60 21.31 -16.98 -12.43
CA ASP A 60 22.00 -17.61 -11.30
C ASP A 60 21.27 -17.32 -9.98
N LEU A 61 20.85 -16.06 -9.75
CA LEU A 61 20.06 -15.69 -8.59
C LEU A 61 18.70 -16.39 -8.60
N LEU A 62 18.02 -16.40 -9.74
CA LEU A 62 16.70 -17.03 -9.88
C LEU A 62 16.76 -18.55 -9.66
N SER A 63 17.90 -19.21 -9.97
CA SER A 63 18.04 -20.66 -9.78
C SER A 63 17.89 -21.09 -8.31
N ILE A 64 18.22 -20.20 -7.36
CA ILE A 64 18.18 -20.49 -5.92
C ILE A 64 17.06 -19.77 -5.18
N ALA A 65 16.39 -18.78 -5.81
CA ALA A 65 15.28 -18.05 -5.23
C ALA A 65 13.96 -18.76 -5.50
N ASP A 66 13.05 -18.75 -4.52
CA ASP A 66 11.66 -19.18 -4.68
C ASP A 66 10.78 -18.01 -5.09
N ALA A 67 11.08 -16.82 -4.55
CA ALA A 67 10.37 -15.56 -4.81
C ALA A 67 11.34 -14.40 -5.02
N VAL A 68 10.88 -13.36 -5.75
CA VAL A 68 11.68 -12.19 -6.08
C VAL A 68 10.96 -10.93 -5.64
N PHE A 69 11.68 -10.06 -4.90
CA PHE A 69 11.24 -8.73 -4.54
C PHE A 69 11.78 -7.72 -5.55
N ILE A 70 10.89 -7.03 -6.26
CA ILE A 70 11.22 -6.01 -7.26
C ILE A 70 11.05 -4.65 -6.58
N VAL A 71 12.18 -4.01 -6.25
CA VAL A 71 12.29 -2.75 -5.51
C VAL A 71 13.20 -1.77 -6.29
N SER A 72 13.30 -1.99 -7.58
CA SER A 72 14.03 -1.17 -8.56
C SER A 72 13.20 0.08 -8.93
N PRO A 73 13.68 0.99 -9.78
CA PRO A 73 12.86 2.08 -10.31
C PRO A 73 11.61 1.58 -11.03
N THR A 74 10.49 2.28 -10.86
CA THR A 74 9.17 1.88 -11.38
C THR A 74 9.17 1.56 -12.88
N SER A 75 9.96 2.29 -13.66
CA SER A 75 10.11 2.05 -15.12
C SER A 75 10.64 0.67 -15.49
N THR A 76 11.15 -0.09 -14.53
CA THR A 76 11.71 -1.44 -14.75
C THR A 76 10.86 -2.53 -14.11
N HIS A 77 9.79 -2.18 -13.38
CA HIS A 77 8.94 -3.15 -12.65
C HIS A 77 8.33 -4.18 -13.60
N PHE A 78 7.78 -3.72 -14.72
CA PHE A 78 7.14 -4.60 -15.71
C PHE A 78 8.11 -5.66 -16.26
N ASP A 79 9.26 -5.23 -16.75
CA ASP A 79 10.23 -6.13 -17.37
C ASP A 79 10.72 -7.19 -16.37
N TRP A 80 11.07 -6.76 -15.14
CA TRP A 80 11.51 -7.68 -14.10
C TRP A 80 10.39 -8.61 -13.65
N ALA A 81 9.16 -8.11 -13.46
CA ALA A 81 8.02 -8.94 -13.08
C ALA A 81 7.71 -9.99 -14.15
N GLN A 82 7.61 -9.57 -15.40
CA GLN A 82 7.38 -10.48 -16.53
C GLN A 82 8.47 -11.54 -16.63
N PHE A 83 9.73 -11.14 -16.50
CA PHE A 83 10.86 -12.06 -16.57
C PHE A 83 10.81 -13.10 -15.43
N CYS A 84 10.67 -12.67 -14.17
CA CYS A 84 10.62 -13.57 -13.02
C CYS A 84 9.41 -14.50 -13.06
N LEU A 85 8.22 -13.99 -13.42
CA LEU A 85 7.00 -14.79 -13.56
C LEU A 85 7.14 -15.83 -14.68
N SER A 86 7.78 -15.50 -15.81
CA SER A 86 8.04 -16.44 -16.91
C SER A 86 8.97 -17.59 -16.50
N LYS A 87 9.81 -17.37 -15.49
CA LYS A 87 10.68 -18.38 -14.87
C LYS A 87 10.00 -19.16 -13.74
N GLY A 88 8.69 -18.93 -13.52
CA GLY A 88 7.92 -19.63 -12.48
C GLY A 88 8.22 -19.15 -11.05
N LYS A 89 8.71 -17.91 -10.87
CA LYS A 89 8.99 -17.35 -9.56
C LYS A 89 7.80 -16.55 -9.04
N HIS A 90 7.51 -16.66 -7.75
CA HIS A 90 6.60 -15.74 -7.07
C HIS A 90 7.19 -14.33 -7.06
N VAL A 91 6.36 -13.29 -7.13
CA VAL A 91 6.85 -11.92 -7.27
C VAL A 91 6.16 -10.98 -6.29
N PHE A 92 6.95 -10.21 -5.58
CA PHE A 92 6.55 -9.00 -4.87
C PHE A 92 7.01 -7.79 -5.69
N ILE A 93 6.11 -6.85 -5.97
CA ILE A 93 6.41 -5.65 -6.77
C ILE A 93 6.11 -4.42 -5.94
N GLU A 94 7.08 -3.53 -5.76
CA GLU A 94 6.84 -2.24 -5.13
C GLU A 94 5.84 -1.37 -5.90
N LYS A 95 5.19 -0.47 -5.15
CA LYS A 95 4.25 0.49 -5.75
C LYS A 95 5.00 1.63 -6.50
N PRO A 96 4.41 2.19 -7.56
CA PRO A 96 3.30 1.66 -8.35
C PRO A 96 3.66 0.32 -9.00
N VAL A 97 2.67 -0.53 -9.24
CA VAL A 97 2.92 -1.88 -9.78
C VAL A 97 3.72 -1.86 -11.08
N THR A 98 3.45 -0.89 -11.96
CA THR A 98 4.18 -0.61 -13.22
C THR A 98 4.21 0.88 -13.50
N ALA A 99 4.95 1.30 -14.52
CA ALA A 99 5.03 2.70 -14.94
C ALA A 99 3.75 3.19 -15.63
N ILE A 100 3.09 2.32 -16.40
CA ILE A 100 1.86 2.60 -17.15
C ILE A 100 0.87 1.45 -17.00
N LEU A 101 -0.42 1.79 -17.12
CA LEU A 101 -1.52 0.86 -16.93
C LEU A 101 -1.48 -0.36 -17.86
N SER A 102 -1.14 -0.18 -19.14
CA SER A 102 -1.08 -1.27 -20.11
C SER A 102 -0.07 -2.37 -19.74
N GLU A 103 1.01 -2.00 -19.05
CA GLU A 103 1.99 -2.95 -18.51
C GLU A 103 1.38 -3.77 -17.37
N ALA A 104 0.67 -3.12 -16.43
CA ALA A 104 -0.04 -3.82 -15.35
C ALA A 104 -1.10 -4.78 -15.91
N GLN A 105 -1.86 -4.34 -16.92
CA GLN A 105 -2.83 -5.18 -17.63
C GLN A 105 -2.15 -6.39 -18.29
N ALA A 106 -0.98 -6.22 -18.91
CA ALA A 106 -0.24 -7.32 -19.52
C ALA A 106 0.25 -8.36 -18.51
N LEU A 107 0.43 -8.00 -17.23
CA LEU A 107 0.79 -8.95 -16.18
C LEU A 107 -0.40 -9.81 -15.72
N THR A 108 -1.66 -9.41 -15.98
CA THR A 108 -2.84 -10.15 -15.48
C THR A 108 -2.91 -11.58 -15.99
N LYS A 109 -2.34 -11.88 -17.17
CA LYS A 109 -2.26 -13.25 -17.69
C LYS A 109 -1.57 -14.24 -16.73
N TYR A 110 -0.72 -13.74 -15.84
CA TYR A 110 -0.02 -14.59 -14.85
C TYR A 110 -0.88 -14.88 -13.62
N THR A 111 -1.97 -14.13 -13.37
CA THR A 111 -2.90 -14.41 -12.27
C THR A 111 -3.74 -15.65 -12.50
N GLU A 112 -3.85 -16.12 -13.76
CA GLU A 112 -4.53 -17.36 -14.11
C GLU A 112 -3.78 -18.60 -13.59
N ASN A 113 -2.44 -18.49 -13.44
CA ASN A 113 -1.63 -19.53 -12.83
C ASN A 113 -1.70 -19.44 -11.30
N LYS A 114 -2.62 -20.18 -10.70
CA LYS A 114 -2.83 -20.21 -9.24
C LYS A 114 -1.59 -20.63 -8.42
N ASN A 115 -0.59 -21.22 -9.06
CA ASN A 115 0.67 -21.60 -8.40
C ASN A 115 1.61 -20.40 -8.22
N LEU A 116 1.38 -19.29 -8.93
CA LEU A 116 2.19 -18.09 -8.79
C LEU A 116 1.49 -17.06 -7.89
N LYS A 117 2.20 -16.57 -6.90
CA LYS A 117 1.74 -15.50 -6.03
C LYS A 117 2.35 -14.18 -6.51
N ILE A 118 1.51 -13.17 -6.69
CA ILE A 118 1.90 -11.82 -7.09
C ILE A 118 1.32 -10.87 -6.06
N GLN A 119 2.18 -10.17 -5.31
CA GLN A 119 1.79 -9.15 -4.33
C GLN A 119 2.34 -7.80 -4.72
N VAL A 120 1.57 -6.75 -4.49
CA VAL A 120 1.97 -5.35 -4.74
C VAL A 120 2.20 -4.63 -3.42
N GLY A 121 3.28 -3.83 -3.35
CA GLY A 121 3.79 -3.17 -2.15
C GLY A 121 2.94 -1.97 -1.68
N HIS A 122 1.64 -2.14 -1.51
CA HIS A 122 0.79 -1.13 -0.86
C HIS A 122 0.84 -1.30 0.66
N VAL A 123 1.97 -0.93 1.23
CA VAL A 123 2.31 -1.13 2.66
C VAL A 123 1.30 -0.55 3.64
N GLU A 124 0.53 0.48 3.27
CA GLU A 124 -0.47 1.06 4.17
C GLU A 124 -1.64 0.09 4.47
N ARG A 125 -1.86 -0.94 3.64
CA ARG A 125 -2.77 -2.05 3.95
C ARG A 125 -2.34 -2.85 5.19
N PHE A 126 -1.06 -2.78 5.55
CA PHE A 126 -0.47 -3.43 6.73
C PHE A 126 -0.21 -2.44 7.87
N ASN A 127 -0.61 -1.18 7.71
CA ASN A 127 -0.50 -0.19 8.76
C ASN A 127 -1.37 -0.59 9.96
N PRO A 128 -0.82 -0.59 11.20
CA PRO A 128 -1.57 -0.98 12.39
C PRO A 128 -2.88 -0.24 12.60
N ALA A 129 -2.93 1.08 12.27
CA ALA A 129 -4.17 1.84 12.36
C ALA A 129 -5.26 1.27 11.45
N TYR A 130 -4.93 0.92 10.19
CA TYR A 130 -5.86 0.30 9.27
C TYR A 130 -6.23 -1.13 9.71
N GLN A 131 -5.24 -1.93 10.07
CA GLN A 131 -5.45 -3.33 10.47
C GLN A 131 -6.38 -3.47 11.69
N SER A 132 -6.32 -2.51 12.63
CA SER A 132 -7.16 -2.52 13.84
C SER A 132 -8.65 -2.32 13.58
N VAL A 133 -9.01 -1.75 12.43
CA VAL A 133 -10.39 -1.35 12.10
C VAL A 133 -10.89 -1.91 10.78
N LYS A 134 -10.09 -2.62 10.00
CA LYS A 134 -10.45 -3.10 8.65
C LYS A 134 -11.74 -3.92 8.60
N ASN A 135 -12.05 -4.66 9.66
CA ASN A 135 -13.25 -5.50 9.75
C ASN A 135 -14.51 -4.71 10.19
N LEU A 136 -14.36 -3.40 10.48
CA LEU A 136 -15.47 -2.54 10.88
C LEU A 136 -16.06 -1.77 9.69
N PHE A 137 -15.40 -1.78 8.53
CA PHE A 137 -15.92 -1.10 7.35
C PHE A 137 -17.09 -1.89 6.75
N HIS A 138 -18.25 -1.25 6.75
CA HIS A 138 -19.48 -1.75 6.14
C HIS A 138 -20.27 -0.58 5.56
N ASN A 139 -20.53 -0.61 4.27
CA ASN A 139 -21.27 0.45 3.56
C ASN A 139 -20.76 1.89 3.87
N PRO A 140 -19.47 2.20 3.66
CA PRO A 140 -18.96 3.54 3.83
C PRO A 140 -19.73 4.50 2.93
N MET A 141 -20.11 5.67 3.46
CA MET A 141 -20.89 6.70 2.75
C MET A 141 -19.99 7.85 2.31
N PHE A 142 -19.07 8.25 3.18
CA PHE A 142 -18.17 9.36 2.92
C PHE A 142 -16.79 9.09 3.53
N ILE A 143 -15.74 9.40 2.77
CA ILE A 143 -14.36 9.21 3.18
C ILE A 143 -13.58 10.50 2.94
N GLU A 144 -12.74 10.89 3.89
CA GLU A 144 -11.77 11.98 3.73
C GLU A 144 -10.36 11.46 4.00
N GLY A 145 -9.46 11.69 3.06
CA GLY A 145 -8.05 11.35 3.18
C GLY A 145 -7.13 12.56 3.02
N HIS A 146 -6.14 12.68 3.91
CA HIS A 146 -5.11 13.71 3.83
C HIS A 146 -3.73 13.09 3.99
N ARG A 147 -2.90 13.27 2.95
CA ARG A 147 -1.49 12.86 2.96
C ARG A 147 -0.60 14.05 2.65
N LEU A 148 -0.09 14.65 3.71
CA LEU A 148 0.73 15.84 3.64
C LEU A 148 2.17 15.49 4.03
N ALA A 149 3.13 15.91 3.22
CA ALA A 149 4.56 15.72 3.47
C ALA A 149 5.30 17.05 3.33
N GLU A 150 6.41 17.17 4.04
CA GLU A 150 7.36 18.23 3.86
C GLU A 150 8.12 18.05 2.54
N PHE A 151 8.48 19.16 1.90
CA PHE A 151 9.23 19.11 0.65
C PHE A 151 10.60 18.45 0.86
N LYS A 152 10.88 17.49 -0.02
CA LYS A 152 12.21 16.87 -0.15
C LYS A 152 12.64 16.96 -1.61
N PRO A 153 13.88 17.34 -1.92
CA PRO A 153 14.36 17.46 -3.31
C PRO A 153 14.56 16.12 -4.02
N ARG A 154 13.87 15.06 -3.56
CA ARG A 154 13.91 13.70 -4.10
C ARG A 154 12.55 13.38 -4.71
N GLY A 155 12.53 12.71 -5.89
CA GLY A 155 11.31 12.22 -6.51
C GLY A 155 10.42 13.34 -7.03
N THR A 156 10.98 14.52 -7.36
CA THR A 156 10.25 15.65 -7.93
C THR A 156 9.86 15.43 -9.40
N ASP A 157 10.43 14.43 -10.03
CA ASP A 157 10.11 13.92 -11.36
C ASP A 157 8.78 13.13 -11.40
N VAL A 158 8.36 12.58 -10.26
CA VAL A 158 7.09 11.86 -10.11
C VAL A 158 6.03 12.78 -9.51
N SER A 159 4.80 12.76 -10.02
CA SER A 159 3.71 13.55 -9.49
C SER A 159 3.33 13.13 -8.06
N VAL A 160 2.79 14.08 -7.26
CA VAL A 160 2.28 13.79 -5.92
C VAL A 160 1.19 12.71 -5.90
N VAL A 161 0.49 12.52 -7.03
CA VAL A 161 -0.53 11.48 -7.19
C VAL A 161 0.10 10.10 -7.17
N MET A 162 1.12 9.85 -7.99
CA MET A 162 1.82 8.57 -8.09
C MET A 162 2.73 8.28 -6.91
N ASP A 163 3.29 9.33 -6.28
CA ASP A 163 4.19 9.16 -5.14
C ASP A 163 3.43 9.00 -3.82
N LEU A 164 2.47 9.89 -3.53
CA LEU A 164 1.79 9.97 -2.25
C LEU A 164 0.33 9.52 -2.30
N MET A 165 -0.50 10.09 -3.21
CA MET A 165 -1.95 9.84 -3.20
C MET A 165 -2.31 8.39 -3.50
N ILE A 166 -1.50 7.68 -4.28
CA ILE A 166 -1.74 6.28 -4.66
C ILE A 166 -1.91 5.36 -3.44
N HIS A 167 -1.26 5.66 -2.31
CA HIS A 167 -1.44 4.91 -1.07
C HIS A 167 -2.85 5.07 -0.49
N ASP A 168 -3.39 6.29 -0.55
CA ASP A 168 -4.73 6.57 -0.04
C ASP A 168 -5.80 6.12 -1.02
N ILE A 169 -5.51 6.17 -2.33
CA ILE A 169 -6.35 5.57 -3.39
C ILE A 169 -6.53 4.08 -3.12
N ASP A 170 -5.44 3.34 -2.93
CA ASP A 170 -5.48 1.90 -2.63
C ASP A 170 -6.30 1.59 -1.37
N LEU A 171 -6.05 2.33 -0.26
CA LEU A 171 -6.82 2.15 0.97
C LEU A 171 -8.31 2.40 0.76
N VAL A 172 -8.68 3.46 0.04
CA VAL A 172 -10.09 3.82 -0.20
C VAL A 172 -10.77 2.79 -1.10
N LEU A 173 -10.11 2.33 -2.15
CA LEU A 173 -10.62 1.24 -3.00
C LEU A 173 -10.92 -0.01 -2.18
N SER A 174 -10.02 -0.36 -1.26
CA SER A 174 -10.20 -1.50 -0.35
C SER A 174 -11.33 -1.30 0.66
N ILE A 175 -11.49 -0.10 1.21
CA ILE A 175 -12.53 0.22 2.19
C ILE A 175 -13.91 0.19 1.54
N VAL A 176 -14.04 0.76 0.33
CA VAL A 176 -15.33 0.84 -0.38
C VAL A 176 -15.69 -0.49 -1.07
N GLY A 177 -14.70 -1.17 -1.67
CA GLY A 177 -14.89 -2.46 -2.34
C GLY A 177 -15.83 -2.41 -3.55
N ARG A 178 -16.00 -1.24 -4.19
CA ARG A 178 -16.84 -1.01 -5.38
C ARG A 178 -16.08 -0.21 -6.43
N PRO A 179 -16.44 -0.32 -7.72
CA PRO A 179 -15.83 0.46 -8.78
C PRO A 179 -16.03 1.98 -8.59
N VAL A 180 -15.05 2.75 -9.03
CA VAL A 180 -15.16 4.21 -9.16
C VAL A 180 -16.03 4.52 -10.39
N SER A 181 -17.04 5.37 -10.24
CA SER A 181 -17.98 5.77 -11.29
C SER A 181 -17.73 7.17 -11.87
N ASP A 182 -17.17 8.09 -11.06
CA ASP A 182 -16.79 9.45 -11.49
C ASP A 182 -15.57 9.94 -10.72
N ILE A 183 -14.74 10.76 -11.38
CA ILE A 183 -13.55 11.36 -10.80
C ILE A 183 -13.54 12.86 -11.15
N ARG A 184 -13.33 13.69 -10.13
CA ARG A 184 -13.02 15.12 -10.29
C ARG A 184 -11.72 15.42 -9.56
N ALA A 185 -10.81 16.09 -10.20
CA ALA A 185 -9.50 16.37 -9.62
C ALA A 185 -8.97 17.75 -10.02
N SER A 186 -8.14 18.31 -9.14
CA SER A 186 -7.36 19.52 -9.36
C SER A 186 -5.95 19.32 -8.84
N GLY A 187 -4.96 19.79 -9.56
CA GLY A 187 -3.57 19.71 -9.15
C GLY A 187 -2.82 20.99 -9.50
N VAL A 188 -1.83 21.33 -8.68
CA VAL A 188 -1.01 22.54 -8.86
C VAL A 188 0.45 22.19 -8.72
N ALA A 189 1.26 22.55 -9.71
CA ALA A 189 2.71 22.56 -9.67
C ALA A 189 3.17 23.90 -9.07
N VAL A 190 3.92 23.86 -7.97
CA VAL A 190 4.41 25.05 -7.26
C VAL A 190 5.93 25.12 -7.28
N ILE A 191 6.59 24.01 -6.98
CA ILE A 191 8.05 23.89 -6.88
C ILE A 191 8.58 22.97 -7.99
N SER A 192 7.86 21.89 -8.28
CA SER A 192 8.24 20.88 -9.28
C SER A 192 7.62 21.16 -10.65
N ALA A 193 8.07 20.44 -11.69
CA ALA A 193 7.44 20.46 -13.00
C ALA A 193 6.12 19.66 -13.03
N THR A 194 5.89 18.80 -12.06
CA THR A 194 4.67 18.00 -11.89
C THR A 194 3.86 18.53 -10.70
N PRO A 195 2.56 18.19 -10.57
CA PRO A 195 1.75 18.62 -9.43
C PRO A 195 2.39 18.28 -8.07
N ASP A 196 2.53 19.31 -7.21
CA ASP A 196 3.05 19.22 -5.85
C ASP A 196 1.94 19.08 -4.82
N ILE A 197 0.73 19.51 -5.18
CA ILE A 197 -0.51 19.33 -4.43
C ILE A 197 -1.60 18.86 -5.39
N CYS A 198 -2.41 17.93 -4.93
CA CYS A 198 -3.57 17.45 -5.66
C CYS A 198 -4.73 17.20 -4.69
N ASN A 199 -5.94 17.58 -5.12
CA ASN A 199 -7.19 17.15 -4.53
C ASN A 199 -7.98 16.34 -5.55
N ALA A 200 -8.52 15.20 -5.13
CA ALA A 200 -9.34 14.34 -5.95
C ALA A 200 -10.62 13.94 -5.19
N ARG A 201 -11.76 14.01 -5.89
CA ARG A 201 -13.04 13.48 -5.45
C ARG A 201 -13.36 12.27 -6.30
N LEU A 202 -13.53 11.12 -5.64
CA LEU A 202 -13.92 9.85 -6.23
C LEU A 202 -15.37 9.56 -5.85
N GLU A 203 -16.21 9.25 -6.81
CA GLU A 203 -17.57 8.77 -6.60
C GLU A 203 -17.62 7.29 -6.98
N PHE A 204 -18.24 6.47 -6.16
CA PHE A 204 -18.29 5.02 -6.32
C PHE A 204 -19.68 4.54 -6.71
N GLU A 205 -19.76 3.43 -7.39
CA GLU A 205 -21.02 2.73 -7.57
C GLU A 205 -21.66 2.46 -6.21
N GLY A 206 -22.97 2.78 -6.08
CA GLY A 206 -23.70 2.70 -4.81
C GLY A 206 -23.60 3.96 -3.94
N GLY A 207 -22.98 5.04 -4.43
CA GLY A 207 -23.10 6.40 -3.87
C GLY A 207 -22.07 6.76 -2.80
N ALA A 208 -21.11 5.91 -2.47
CA ALA A 208 -20.01 6.28 -1.60
C ALA A 208 -19.13 7.35 -2.27
N ILE A 209 -18.57 8.25 -1.47
CA ILE A 209 -17.74 9.36 -1.94
C ILE A 209 -16.44 9.40 -1.13
N ALA A 210 -15.31 9.63 -1.82
CA ALA A 210 -14.03 9.89 -1.16
C ALA A 210 -13.43 11.21 -1.66
N ASN A 211 -12.99 12.05 -0.74
CA ASN A 211 -12.18 13.24 -1.03
C ASN A 211 -10.76 13.01 -0.52
N LEU A 212 -9.80 13.05 -1.44
CA LEU A 212 -8.38 12.83 -1.14
C LEU A 212 -7.58 14.10 -1.41
N THR A 213 -6.70 14.44 -0.50
CA THR A 213 -5.74 15.54 -0.67
C THR A 213 -4.33 15.02 -0.39
N ALA A 214 -3.44 15.15 -1.37
CA ALA A 214 -2.03 14.86 -1.22
C ALA A 214 -1.20 16.11 -1.51
N SER A 215 -0.18 16.38 -0.67
CA SER A 215 0.74 17.50 -0.84
C SER A 215 2.15 17.11 -0.39
N ARG A 216 3.15 17.47 -1.19
CA ARG A 216 4.57 17.35 -0.83
C ARG A 216 5.22 18.66 -0.38
N ILE A 217 4.44 19.73 -0.27
CA ILE A 217 4.89 21.10 0.04
C ILE A 217 4.27 21.64 1.33
N SER A 218 3.93 20.76 2.26
CA SER A 218 3.30 21.13 3.53
C SER A 218 4.33 21.32 4.63
N LEU A 219 4.01 22.19 5.62
CA LEU A 219 4.87 22.44 6.77
C LEU A 219 4.84 21.34 7.83
N LYS A 220 3.82 20.48 7.79
CA LYS A 220 3.64 19.38 8.75
C LYS A 220 3.28 18.10 8.01
N GLN A 221 3.78 16.99 8.50
CA GLN A 221 3.38 15.68 8.02
C GLN A 221 2.00 15.30 8.56
N MET A 222 1.16 14.74 7.70
CA MET A 222 -0.15 14.18 8.06
C MET A 222 -0.44 12.98 7.17
N ARG A 223 -0.95 11.90 7.76
CA ARG A 223 -1.51 10.76 7.04
C ARG A 223 -2.75 10.31 7.78
N LYS A 224 -3.89 10.85 7.40
CA LYS A 224 -5.17 10.60 8.08
C LYS A 224 -6.24 10.21 7.10
N ILE A 225 -7.03 9.21 7.48
CA ILE A 225 -8.24 8.82 6.77
C ILE A 225 -9.39 8.78 7.76
N ARG A 226 -10.52 9.35 7.38
CA ARG A 226 -11.78 9.37 8.14
C ARG A 226 -12.86 8.71 7.30
N VAL A 227 -13.55 7.74 7.87
CA VAL A 227 -14.63 6.97 7.21
C VAL A 227 -15.92 7.20 7.97
N PHE A 228 -16.95 7.66 7.27
CA PHE A 228 -18.28 7.89 7.80
C PHE A 228 -19.22 6.81 7.27
N GLN A 229 -19.87 6.12 8.20
CA GLN A 229 -20.91 5.12 7.97
C GLN A 229 -22.19 5.56 8.69
N ALA A 230 -23.29 4.87 8.49
CA ALA A 230 -24.58 5.28 9.08
C ALA A 230 -24.57 5.30 10.63
N ASP A 231 -23.82 4.40 11.22
CA ASP A 231 -23.75 4.12 12.66
C ASP A 231 -22.38 4.35 13.29
N GLN A 232 -21.35 4.62 12.46
CA GLN A 232 -19.98 4.77 12.93
C GLN A 232 -19.20 5.84 12.16
N TYR A 233 -18.33 6.52 12.89
CA TYR A 233 -17.26 7.34 12.38
C TYR A 233 -15.92 6.73 12.79
N ILE A 234 -15.07 6.40 11.81
CA ILE A 234 -13.77 5.78 12.05
C ILE A 234 -12.70 6.74 11.57
N ALA A 235 -11.80 7.13 12.46
CA ALA A 235 -10.65 7.99 12.15
C ALA A 235 -9.35 7.21 12.34
N MET A 236 -8.49 7.19 11.32
CA MET A 236 -7.18 6.57 11.33
C MET A 236 -6.09 7.63 11.21
N ASP A 237 -5.14 7.65 12.12
CA ASP A 237 -3.87 8.37 12.00
C ASP A 237 -2.76 7.37 11.67
N LEU A 238 -2.43 7.26 10.37
CA LEU A 238 -1.47 6.27 9.86
C LEU A 238 -0.02 6.59 10.27
N LEU A 239 0.28 7.85 10.63
CA LEU A 239 1.60 8.21 11.17
C LEU A 239 1.76 7.77 12.61
N LYS A 240 0.72 8.01 13.43
CA LYS A 240 0.71 7.63 14.84
C LYS A 240 0.37 6.17 15.07
N LYS A 241 -0.17 5.50 14.03
CA LYS A 241 -0.66 4.12 14.10
C LYS A 241 -1.80 3.95 15.11
N GLU A 242 -2.70 4.92 15.17
CA GLU A 242 -3.83 5.00 16.10
C GLU A 242 -5.14 5.06 15.34
N SER A 243 -6.19 4.48 15.91
CA SER A 243 -7.54 4.57 15.36
C SER A 243 -8.54 4.92 16.43
N GLN A 244 -9.53 5.73 16.06
CA GLN A 244 -10.64 6.16 16.88
C GLN A 244 -11.94 5.73 16.21
N ILE A 245 -12.85 5.15 17.00
CA ILE A 245 -14.15 4.71 16.52
C ILE A 245 -15.19 5.43 17.38
N VAL A 246 -16.03 6.21 16.73
CA VAL A 246 -17.21 6.81 17.35
C VAL A 246 -18.42 6.05 16.83
N SER A 247 -19.11 5.36 17.71
CA SER A 247 -20.34 4.62 17.37
C SER A 247 -21.57 5.35 17.85
N ILE A 248 -22.68 5.23 17.12
CA ILE A 248 -23.96 5.84 17.42
C ILE A 248 -25.01 4.73 17.52
N SER A 249 -25.71 4.67 18.67
CA SER A 249 -26.78 3.70 18.92
C SER A 249 -28.05 4.35 19.47
N ASN A 250 -29.18 3.64 19.38
CA ASN A 250 -30.44 4.06 20.01
C ASN A 250 -30.49 3.74 21.50
N GLU A 251 -29.67 2.77 21.94
CA GLU A 251 -29.62 2.30 23.32
C GLU A 251 -28.29 2.65 23.95
N ALA A 252 -28.30 2.89 25.26
CA ALA A 252 -27.06 3.11 26.01
C ALA A 252 -26.20 1.83 25.96
N PRO A 253 -24.92 1.91 25.53
CA PRO A 253 -24.06 0.75 25.56
C PRO A 253 -23.83 0.34 27.02
N PHE A 254 -23.95 -0.95 27.30
CA PHE A 254 -23.74 -1.48 28.65
C PHE A 254 -22.29 -1.32 29.06
N ASP A 255 -22.05 -0.66 30.21
CA ASP A 255 -20.75 -0.49 30.86
C ASP A 255 -19.63 0.08 29.95
N HIS A 256 -19.96 1.04 29.09
CA HIS A 256 -18.97 1.70 28.23
C HIS A 256 -18.44 2.98 28.88
N PRO A 257 -17.15 3.07 29.25
CA PRO A 257 -16.60 4.17 30.07
C PRO A 257 -16.65 5.53 29.37
N PHE A 258 -16.64 5.56 28.03
CA PHE A 258 -16.71 6.78 27.21
C PHE A 258 -17.99 6.77 26.39
N SER A 259 -19.14 6.87 27.07
CA SER A 259 -20.43 6.97 26.42
C SER A 259 -21.24 8.10 27.02
N TRP A 260 -22.00 8.81 26.18
CA TRP A 260 -22.89 9.91 26.61
C TRP A 260 -24.10 9.99 25.69
N PRO A 261 -25.27 10.42 26.24
CA PRO A 261 -26.47 10.66 25.44
C PRO A 261 -26.36 11.98 24.66
N VAL A 262 -26.94 12.03 23.47
CA VAL A 262 -27.11 13.24 22.66
C VAL A 262 -28.56 13.34 22.21
N ASP A 263 -29.19 14.45 22.47
CA ASP A 263 -30.52 14.75 21.96
C ASP A 263 -30.40 15.23 20.51
N THR A 264 -31.07 14.53 19.61
CA THR A 264 -31.06 14.83 18.17
C THR A 264 -32.31 15.58 17.71
N GLY A 265 -33.21 15.94 18.61
CA GLY A 265 -34.52 16.49 18.27
C GLY A 265 -35.53 15.46 17.75
N ALA A 266 -35.06 14.33 17.29
CA ALA A 266 -35.88 13.17 16.87
C ALA A 266 -35.85 12.01 17.89
N GLY A 267 -35.14 12.23 19.00
CA GLY A 267 -34.92 11.27 20.09
C GLY A 267 -33.51 11.27 20.60
N THR A 268 -33.29 10.59 21.72
CA THR A 268 -31.95 10.43 22.28
C THR A 268 -31.18 9.36 21.56
N LYS A 269 -29.93 9.69 21.17
CA LYS A 269 -28.93 8.75 20.68
C LYS A 269 -27.83 8.63 21.72
N HIS A 270 -27.14 7.52 21.74
CA HIS A 270 -25.95 7.30 22.56
C HIS A 270 -24.71 7.25 21.67
N ILE A 271 -23.72 8.06 22.02
CA ILE A 271 -22.43 8.09 21.36
C ILE A 271 -21.44 7.37 22.26
N SER A 272 -20.63 6.49 21.70
CA SER A 272 -19.49 5.86 22.39
C SER A 272 -18.19 6.09 21.61
N LEU A 273 -17.09 6.25 22.34
CA LEU A 273 -15.75 6.46 21.79
C LEU A 273 -14.82 5.33 22.21
N ASP A 274 -14.34 4.59 21.23
CA ASP A 274 -13.27 3.61 21.37
C ASP A 274 -11.95 4.12 20.79
N MET A 275 -10.88 3.95 21.55
CA MET A 275 -9.51 4.19 21.09
C MET A 275 -8.84 2.84 20.89
N LYS A 276 -8.45 2.52 19.66
CA LYS A 276 -7.62 1.34 19.38
C LYS A 276 -6.16 1.75 19.35
N SER A 277 -5.45 1.47 20.44
CA SER A 277 -4.00 1.45 20.44
C SER A 277 -3.55 0.08 19.95
N VAL A 278 -2.71 0.05 18.92
CA VAL A 278 -2.18 -1.19 18.38
C VAL A 278 -0.73 -1.32 18.80
N GLU A 279 -0.29 -2.54 19.12
CA GLU A 279 1.13 -2.80 19.36
C GLU A 279 1.94 -2.31 18.15
N ALA A 280 3.06 -1.66 18.43
CA ALA A 280 3.92 -1.13 17.41
C ALA A 280 4.43 -2.27 16.53
N SER A 281 3.89 -2.41 15.32
CA SER A 281 4.37 -3.33 14.30
C SER A 281 5.12 -2.59 13.19
N ASN A 282 5.89 -3.35 12.42
CA ASN A 282 6.53 -2.87 11.22
C ASN A 282 5.72 -3.32 10.00
N ALA A 283 4.97 -2.40 9.40
CA ALA A 283 4.09 -2.69 8.28
C ALA A 283 4.81 -3.36 7.08
N ILE A 284 6.08 -3.01 6.81
CA ILE A 284 6.86 -3.65 5.75
C ILE A 284 7.18 -5.11 6.12
N LEU A 285 7.52 -5.36 7.38
CA LEU A 285 7.76 -6.74 7.86
C LEU A 285 6.48 -7.56 7.82
N ASP A 286 5.35 -6.98 8.23
CA ASP A 286 4.05 -7.64 8.20
C ASP A 286 3.62 -7.97 6.76
N GLU A 287 3.86 -7.07 5.82
CA GLU A 287 3.64 -7.26 4.39
C GLU A 287 4.49 -8.41 3.81
N ILE A 288 5.77 -8.46 4.16
CA ILE A 288 6.71 -9.53 3.78
C ILE A 288 6.25 -10.87 4.34
N ASN A 289 5.85 -10.90 5.63
CA ASN A 289 5.37 -12.12 6.26
C ASN A 289 4.06 -12.62 5.64
N ALA A 290 3.14 -11.71 5.29
CA ALA A 290 1.90 -12.06 4.61
C ALA A 290 2.16 -12.66 3.22
N PHE A 291 3.09 -12.09 2.45
CA PHE A 291 3.51 -12.67 1.17
C PHE A 291 4.14 -14.05 1.35
N ALA A 292 5.05 -14.22 2.29
CA ALA A 292 5.65 -15.51 2.57
C ALA A 292 4.62 -16.56 3.00
N ALA A 293 3.67 -16.22 3.87
CA ALA A 293 2.57 -17.09 4.27
C ALA A 293 1.68 -17.51 3.09
N SER A 294 1.44 -16.60 2.13
CA SER A 294 0.67 -16.93 0.93
C SER A 294 1.35 -18.00 0.07
N ILE A 295 2.68 -18.09 0.10
CA ILE A 295 3.45 -19.09 -0.63
C ILE A 295 3.56 -20.40 0.17
N LEU A 296 3.86 -20.31 1.47
CA LEU A 296 4.11 -21.48 2.33
C LEU A 296 2.83 -22.23 2.69
N GLU A 297 1.74 -21.51 2.92
CA GLU A 297 0.49 -22.00 3.50
C GLU A 297 -0.69 -21.90 2.54
N ASP A 298 -0.45 -21.45 1.30
CA ASP A 298 -1.46 -21.12 0.30
C ASP A 298 -2.51 -20.09 0.81
N ALA A 299 -2.11 -19.24 1.77
CA ALA A 299 -2.96 -18.18 2.27
C ALA A 299 -3.33 -17.19 1.14
N PRO A 300 -4.49 -16.51 1.21
CA PRO A 300 -4.87 -15.50 0.23
C PRO A 300 -3.87 -14.34 0.19
N ILE A 301 -3.53 -13.88 -1.02
CA ILE A 301 -2.78 -12.64 -1.21
C ILE A 301 -3.63 -11.48 -0.69
N GLN A 302 -3.07 -10.65 0.19
CA GLN A 302 -3.79 -9.52 0.79
C GLN A 302 -3.86 -8.30 -0.13
N VAL A 303 -2.83 -8.09 -0.93
CA VAL A 303 -2.75 -7.00 -1.92
C VAL A 303 -2.25 -7.60 -3.23
N GLY A 304 -3.18 -8.02 -4.08
CA GLY A 304 -2.86 -8.69 -5.34
C GLY A 304 -2.56 -7.72 -6.47
N LEU A 305 -2.21 -8.30 -7.63
CA LEU A 305 -1.96 -7.54 -8.86
C LEU A 305 -3.16 -6.66 -9.25
N ILE A 306 -4.38 -7.15 -9.05
CA ILE A 306 -5.62 -6.41 -9.39
C ILE A 306 -5.79 -5.19 -8.48
N ASP A 307 -5.42 -5.27 -7.20
CA ASP A 307 -5.42 -4.11 -6.30
C ASP A 307 -4.46 -3.03 -6.80
N GLY A 308 -3.23 -3.42 -7.14
CA GLY A 308 -2.23 -2.50 -7.69
C GLY A 308 -2.65 -1.90 -9.04
N LEU A 309 -3.27 -2.70 -9.92
CA LEU A 309 -3.81 -2.25 -11.20
C LEU A 309 -4.93 -1.21 -11.00
N ASN A 310 -5.88 -1.48 -10.11
CA ASN A 310 -6.99 -0.57 -9.84
C ASN A 310 -6.49 0.75 -9.22
N ALA A 311 -5.52 0.70 -8.32
CA ALA A 311 -4.92 1.90 -7.74
C ALA A 311 -4.17 2.72 -8.79
N LEU A 312 -3.43 2.07 -9.69
CA LEU A 312 -2.73 2.72 -10.80
C LEU A 312 -3.72 3.34 -11.80
N GLN A 313 -4.79 2.64 -12.17
CA GLN A 313 -5.84 3.15 -13.06
C GLN A 313 -6.42 4.46 -12.53
N VAL A 314 -6.87 4.47 -11.27
CA VAL A 314 -7.45 5.68 -10.66
C VAL A 314 -6.42 6.81 -10.59
N ALA A 315 -5.17 6.50 -10.29
CA ALA A 315 -4.10 7.50 -10.26
C ALA A 315 -3.82 8.10 -11.65
N GLU A 316 -3.81 7.29 -12.72
CA GLU A 316 -3.67 7.78 -14.11
C GLU A 316 -4.89 8.60 -14.54
N ASP A 317 -6.12 8.18 -14.21
CA ASP A 317 -7.34 8.93 -14.51
C ASP A 317 -7.32 10.33 -13.86
N ILE A 318 -6.88 10.41 -12.59
CA ILE A 318 -6.68 11.68 -11.89
C ILE A 318 -5.67 12.55 -12.64
N LEU A 319 -4.52 11.99 -13.03
CA LEU A 319 -3.49 12.73 -13.77
C LEU A 319 -3.99 13.21 -15.14
N HIS A 320 -4.77 12.39 -15.83
CA HIS A 320 -5.38 12.76 -17.10
C HIS A 320 -6.35 13.96 -16.96
N ILE A 321 -7.12 14.01 -15.87
CA ILE A 321 -8.02 15.13 -15.57
C ILE A 321 -7.25 16.41 -15.25
N ILE A 322 -6.17 16.31 -14.47
CA ILE A 322 -5.38 17.48 -14.04
C ILE A 322 -4.60 18.10 -15.23
N ASN A 323 -4.18 17.27 -16.18
CA ASN A 323 -3.35 17.70 -17.32
C ASN A 323 -4.15 18.18 -18.55
N LYS A 324 -5.49 18.19 -18.45
CA LYS A 324 -6.39 18.80 -19.44
C LYS A 324 -6.51 20.31 -19.25
#